data_493746a6d864707db372d1e020a77d3a
#
_entry.id   493746a6d864707db372d1e020a77d3a
#
_cell.length_a   1.000
_cell.length_b   1.000
_cell.length_c   1.000
_cell.angle_alpha   90.00
_cell.angle_beta   90.00
_cell.angle_gamma   90.00
#
_symmetry.space_group_name_H-M   'P 1'
#
loop_
_entity.id
_entity.type
_entity.pdbx_description
1 polymer ?
#
loop_
_entity_poly.entity_id
_entity_poly.type
_entity_poly.pdbx_seq_one_letter_code
_entity_poly.pdbx_strand_id
1 'polypeptide(L)'
;MLLIFDTSVIIAIEKEHKETLKKLSELRKQHHGPPQTSFISYYEYLLGNKNRSFKNQAKAVEILHTFTCLPTTRRTADILADLRYKYDAKGLSINLADLIIASQAIEHNMILLTKDKTFNQIEELRTIIL
;
A
#
# COMPACT_ATOMS: atom_id res chain seq x y z
N MET A 1 7.57 14.01 -0.93
CA MET A 1 7.23 12.82 -0.13
C MET A 1 7.21 11.60 -1.02
N LEU A 2 7.72 10.50 -0.50
CA LEU A 2 7.65 9.23 -1.21
C LEU A 2 6.22 8.67 -1.20
N LEU A 3 5.93 7.85 -2.19
CA LEU A 3 4.64 7.19 -2.33
C LEU A 3 4.77 5.73 -1.88
N ILE A 4 3.78 5.26 -1.12
CA ILE A 4 3.64 3.85 -0.77
C ILE A 4 2.42 3.31 -1.51
N PHE A 5 2.60 2.19 -2.20
CA PHE A 5 1.58 1.62 -3.09
C PHE A 5 0.87 0.47 -2.41
N ASP A 6 -0.45 0.54 -2.34
CA ASP A 6 -1.28 -0.56 -1.88
C ASP A 6 -1.38 -1.65 -2.95
N THR A 7 -1.74 -2.87 -2.52
CA THR A 7 -1.92 -4.03 -3.39
C THR A 7 -2.81 -3.74 -4.60
N SER A 8 -3.91 -3.00 -4.39
CA SER A 8 -4.84 -2.65 -5.47
C SER A 8 -4.18 -1.90 -6.62
N VAL A 9 -3.23 -1.02 -6.29
CA VAL A 9 -2.50 -0.23 -7.29
C VAL A 9 -1.45 -1.08 -7.99
N ILE A 10 -0.75 -1.94 -7.25
CA ILE A 10 0.23 -2.87 -7.83
C ILE A 10 -0.45 -3.80 -8.85
N ILE A 11 -1.62 -4.32 -8.51
CA ILE A 11 -2.41 -5.16 -9.42
C ILE A 11 -2.79 -4.38 -10.68
N ALA A 12 -3.20 -3.12 -10.55
CA ALA A 12 -3.55 -2.29 -11.69
C ALA A 12 -2.35 -2.02 -12.61
N ILE A 13 -1.17 -1.86 -12.04
CA ILE A 13 0.07 -1.72 -12.80
C ILE A 13 0.36 -2.99 -13.60
N GLU A 14 0.25 -4.15 -12.94
CA GLU A 14 0.48 -5.45 -13.60
C GLU A 14 -0.47 -5.67 -14.77
N LYS A 15 -1.75 -5.29 -14.59
CA LYS A 15 -2.78 -5.44 -15.63
C LYS A 15 -2.75 -4.32 -16.66
N GLU A 16 -1.82 -3.40 -16.55
CA GLU A 16 -1.66 -2.27 -17.47
C GLU A 16 -2.94 -1.43 -17.61
N HIS A 17 -3.62 -1.20 -16.48
CA HIS A 17 -4.84 -0.40 -16.45
C HIS A 17 -4.54 1.04 -16.86
N LYS A 18 -5.00 1.44 -18.04
CA LYS A 18 -4.59 2.69 -18.71
C LYS A 18 -4.83 3.94 -17.86
N GLU A 19 -6.00 4.04 -17.26
CA GLU A 19 -6.35 5.21 -16.44
C GLU A 19 -5.45 5.33 -15.21
N THR A 20 -5.19 4.21 -14.53
CA THR A 20 -4.30 4.17 -13.38
C THR A 20 -2.88 4.55 -13.76
N LEU A 21 -2.36 4.00 -14.88
CA LEU A 21 -1.01 4.32 -15.35
C LEU A 21 -0.88 5.79 -15.70
N LYS A 22 -1.92 6.39 -16.28
CA LYS A 22 -1.93 7.82 -16.61
C LYS A 22 -1.83 8.67 -15.33
N LYS A 23 -2.65 8.36 -14.32
CA LYS A 23 -2.64 9.06 -13.04
C LYS A 23 -1.30 8.90 -12.33
N LEU A 24 -0.71 7.71 -12.36
CA LEU A 24 0.61 7.45 -11.79
C LEU A 24 1.69 8.26 -12.48
N SER A 25 1.65 8.34 -13.80
CA SER A 25 2.61 9.16 -14.57
C SER A 25 2.58 10.61 -14.12
N GLU A 26 1.39 11.17 -13.89
CA GLU A 26 1.25 12.55 -13.41
C GLU A 26 1.79 12.71 -11.97
N LEU A 27 1.48 11.76 -11.10
CA LEU A 27 1.93 11.79 -9.71
C LEU A 27 3.47 11.68 -9.61
N ARG A 28 4.08 10.88 -10.47
CA ARG A 28 5.53 10.68 -10.47
C ARG A 28 6.30 11.95 -10.88
N LYS A 29 5.67 12.87 -11.56
CA LYS A 29 6.27 14.17 -11.85
C LYS A 29 6.46 15.03 -10.59
N GLN A 30 5.61 14.84 -9.59
CA GLN A 30 5.62 15.60 -8.34
C GLN A 30 6.28 14.85 -7.18
N HIS A 31 6.29 13.51 -7.25
CA HIS A 31 6.77 12.64 -6.17
C HIS A 31 7.88 11.74 -6.72
N HIS A 32 9.12 12.20 -6.58
CA HIS A 32 10.29 11.48 -7.07
C HIS A 32 10.76 10.45 -6.05
N GLY A 33 11.48 9.46 -6.53
CA GLY A 33 12.06 8.41 -5.73
C GLY A 33 11.52 7.02 -6.09
N PRO A 34 12.14 5.97 -5.55
CA PRO A 34 11.71 4.60 -5.84
C PRO A 34 10.34 4.31 -5.23
N PRO A 35 9.51 3.48 -5.90
CA PRO A 35 8.21 3.11 -5.35
C PRO A 35 8.39 2.21 -4.13
N GLN A 36 7.56 2.46 -3.12
CA GLN A 36 7.57 1.72 -1.86
C GLN A 36 6.28 0.92 -1.72
N THR A 37 6.32 -0.19 -1.03
CA THR A 37 5.11 -0.92 -0.65
C THR A 37 5.21 -1.40 0.79
N SER A 38 4.07 -1.62 1.44
CA SER A 38 4.06 -2.14 2.79
C SER A 38 4.42 -3.62 2.82
N PHE A 39 4.90 -4.11 3.96
CA PHE A 39 5.09 -5.53 4.19
C PHE A 39 3.81 -6.33 3.90
N ILE A 40 2.66 -5.80 4.33
CA ILE A 40 1.37 -6.47 4.15
C ILE A 40 0.97 -6.51 2.68
N SER A 41 1.10 -5.41 1.95
CA SER A 41 0.78 -5.39 0.51
C SER A 41 1.69 -6.34 -0.27
N TYR A 42 2.95 -6.38 0.08
CA TYR A 42 3.91 -7.32 -0.53
C TYR A 42 3.45 -8.77 -0.31
N TYR A 43 3.11 -9.10 0.92
CA TYR A 43 2.60 -10.42 1.28
C TYR A 43 1.30 -10.76 0.55
N GLU A 44 0.33 -9.86 0.54
CA GLU A 44 -0.95 -10.08 -0.14
C GLU A 44 -0.78 -10.35 -1.64
N TYR A 45 0.11 -9.60 -2.26
CA TYR A 45 0.41 -9.76 -3.68
C TYR A 45 1.06 -11.12 -3.95
N LEU A 46 2.02 -11.54 -3.13
CA LEU A 46 2.65 -12.86 -3.23
C LEU A 46 1.63 -13.97 -3.05
N LEU A 47 0.76 -13.85 -2.05
CA LEU A 47 -0.26 -14.86 -1.76
C LEU A 47 -1.23 -15.00 -2.93
N GLY A 48 -1.74 -13.88 -3.44
CA GLY A 48 -2.63 -13.88 -4.60
C GLY A 48 -1.98 -14.47 -5.85
N ASN A 49 -0.66 -14.36 -5.96
CA ASN A 49 0.10 -14.88 -7.09
C ASN A 49 0.22 -16.41 -7.09
N LYS A 50 0.06 -17.08 -5.93
CA LYS A 50 0.24 -18.53 -5.80
C LYS A 50 -0.70 -19.36 -6.67
N ASN A 51 -1.87 -18.83 -7.00
CA ASN A 51 -2.87 -19.53 -7.80
C ASN A 51 -2.76 -19.26 -9.31
N ARG A 52 -1.74 -18.53 -9.73
CA ARG A 52 -1.53 -18.17 -11.14
C ARG A 52 -0.70 -19.21 -11.85
N SER A 53 -0.74 -19.19 -13.20
CA SER A 53 0.16 -19.98 -14.01
C SER A 53 1.62 -19.60 -13.73
N PHE A 54 2.54 -20.53 -13.98
CA PHE A 54 3.96 -20.31 -13.75
C PHE A 54 4.48 -19.05 -14.47
N LYS A 55 4.06 -18.87 -15.73
CA LYS A 55 4.45 -17.69 -16.53
C LYS A 55 3.98 -16.38 -15.87
N ASN A 56 2.72 -16.33 -15.42
CA ASN A 56 2.16 -15.14 -14.79
C ASN A 56 2.76 -14.89 -13.40
N GLN A 57 3.11 -15.94 -12.68
CA GLN A 57 3.81 -15.81 -11.41
C GLN A 57 5.17 -15.15 -11.59
N ALA A 58 5.93 -15.55 -12.60
CA ALA A 58 7.24 -14.98 -12.88
C ALA A 58 7.15 -13.49 -13.21
N LYS A 59 6.18 -13.11 -14.05
CA LYS A 59 5.94 -11.71 -14.41
C LYS A 59 5.58 -10.86 -13.18
N ALA A 60 4.71 -11.38 -12.33
CA ALA A 60 4.28 -10.68 -11.12
C ALA A 60 5.44 -10.45 -10.15
N VAL A 61 6.28 -11.46 -9.95
CA VAL A 61 7.47 -11.32 -9.08
C VAL A 61 8.43 -10.27 -9.64
N GLU A 62 8.61 -10.23 -10.94
CA GLU A 62 9.45 -9.24 -11.60
C GLU A 62 8.96 -7.81 -11.31
N ILE A 63 7.65 -7.59 -11.43
CA ILE A 63 7.04 -6.29 -11.10
C ILE A 63 7.24 -5.97 -9.62
N LEU A 64 6.96 -6.93 -8.75
CA LEU A 64 7.06 -6.73 -7.30
C LEU A 64 8.49 -6.37 -6.87
N HIS A 65 9.50 -6.93 -7.52
CA HIS A 65 10.90 -6.65 -7.22
C HIS A 65 11.32 -5.22 -7.58
N THR A 66 10.51 -4.47 -8.32
CA THR A 66 10.78 -3.05 -8.58
C THR A 66 10.40 -2.18 -7.38
N PHE A 67 9.65 -2.71 -6.43
CA PHE A 67 9.23 -1.99 -5.23
C PHE A 67 10.18 -2.27 -4.07
N THR A 68 10.42 -1.25 -3.25
CA THR A 68 11.06 -1.44 -1.96
C THR A 68 10.00 -1.89 -0.96
N CYS A 69 10.21 -3.06 -0.36
CA CYS A 69 9.33 -3.58 0.68
C CYS A 69 9.74 -3.02 2.03
N LEU A 70 8.85 -2.28 2.68
CA LEU A 70 9.12 -1.68 3.98
C LEU A 70 9.00 -2.74 5.08
N PRO A 71 10.02 -2.90 5.93
CA PRO A 71 9.94 -3.83 7.05
C PRO A 71 9.07 -3.25 8.17
N THR A 72 8.46 -4.14 8.96
CA THR A 72 7.80 -3.75 10.20
C THR A 72 8.84 -3.58 11.31
N THR A 73 8.62 -2.57 12.16
CA THR A 73 9.54 -2.25 13.27
C THR A 73 8.76 -2.09 14.57
N ARG A 74 9.47 -1.82 15.68
CA ARG A 74 8.82 -1.44 16.94
C ARG A 74 7.92 -0.23 16.77
N ARG A 75 8.40 0.76 16.04
CA ARG A 75 7.62 1.99 15.80
C ARG A 75 6.35 1.70 15.01
N THR A 76 6.39 0.78 14.07
CA THR A 76 5.18 0.32 13.37
C THR A 76 4.16 -0.19 14.40
N ALA A 77 4.61 -1.00 15.35
CA ALA A 77 3.74 -1.56 16.39
C ALA A 77 3.16 -0.48 17.30
N ASP A 78 3.96 0.52 17.68
CA ASP A 78 3.50 1.64 18.50
C ASP A 78 2.37 2.41 17.80
N ILE A 79 2.58 2.75 16.53
CA ILE A 79 1.58 3.47 15.73
C ILE A 79 0.33 2.62 15.54
N LEU A 80 0.52 1.33 15.23
CA LEU A 80 -0.59 0.39 15.03
C LEU A 80 -1.46 0.28 16.28
N ALA A 81 -0.85 0.17 17.45
CA ALA A 81 -1.59 0.09 18.73
C ALA A 81 -2.40 1.36 18.98
N ASP A 82 -1.81 2.52 18.71
CA ASP A 82 -2.51 3.81 18.87
C ASP A 82 -3.70 3.93 17.91
N LEU A 83 -3.52 3.53 16.66
CA LEU A 83 -4.60 3.57 15.67
C LEU A 83 -5.73 2.60 16.04
N ARG A 84 -5.37 1.37 16.42
CA ARG A 84 -6.36 0.36 16.83
C ARG A 84 -7.19 0.87 18.01
N TYR A 85 -6.54 1.38 19.03
CA TYR A 85 -7.20 1.89 20.23
C TYR A 85 -8.16 3.04 19.87
N LYS A 86 -7.68 4.01 19.09
CA LYS A 86 -8.46 5.18 18.69
C LYS A 86 -9.69 4.81 17.87
N TYR A 87 -9.52 3.97 16.84
CA TYR A 87 -10.62 3.67 15.91
C TYR A 87 -11.62 2.66 16.48
N ASP A 88 -11.17 1.72 17.31
CA ASP A 88 -12.09 0.85 18.04
C ASP A 88 -12.97 1.67 18.99
N ALA A 89 -12.38 2.67 19.66
CA ALA A 89 -13.14 3.55 20.56
C ALA A 89 -14.20 4.38 19.82
N LYS A 90 -13.93 4.68 18.54
CA LYS A 90 -14.90 5.38 17.67
C LYS A 90 -15.92 4.45 17.03
N GLY A 91 -15.84 3.15 17.28
CA GLY A 91 -16.73 2.17 16.69
C GLY A 91 -16.44 1.86 15.22
N LEU A 92 -15.26 2.19 14.72
CA LEU A 92 -14.85 1.94 13.34
C LEU A 92 -14.09 0.61 13.26
N SER A 93 -14.66 -0.37 12.53
CA SER A 93 -14.03 -1.67 12.31
C SER A 93 -13.10 -1.62 11.12
N ILE A 94 -11.86 -1.22 11.34
CA ILE A 94 -10.83 -1.24 10.31
C ILE A 94 -10.03 -2.53 10.46
N ASN A 95 -9.86 -3.29 9.37
CA ASN A 95 -9.16 -4.57 9.47
C ASN A 95 -7.66 -4.38 9.77
N LEU A 96 -7.04 -5.40 10.33
CA LEU A 96 -5.66 -5.34 10.79
C LEU A 96 -4.68 -5.05 9.65
N ALA A 97 -4.90 -5.66 8.49
CA ALA A 97 -4.02 -5.45 7.33
C ALA A 97 -4.00 -3.97 6.92
N ASP A 98 -5.16 -3.33 6.83
CA ASP A 98 -5.25 -1.91 6.47
C ASP A 98 -4.60 -1.02 7.52
N LEU A 99 -4.76 -1.35 8.81
CA LEU A 99 -4.11 -0.59 9.88
C LEU A 99 -2.59 -0.72 9.84
N ILE A 100 -2.05 -1.88 9.46
CA ILE A 100 -0.60 -2.06 9.30
C ILE A 100 -0.09 -1.24 8.12
N ILE A 101 -0.79 -1.26 7.00
CA ILE A 101 -0.43 -0.44 5.83
C ILE A 101 -0.40 1.04 6.22
N ALA A 102 -1.45 1.51 6.89
CA ALA A 102 -1.53 2.89 7.37
C ALA A 102 -0.40 3.23 8.34
N SER A 103 -0.10 2.32 9.26
CA SER A 103 0.97 2.50 10.25
C SER A 103 2.33 2.67 9.60
N GLN A 104 2.63 1.88 8.58
CA GLN A 104 3.90 2.02 7.85
C GLN A 104 3.97 3.33 7.07
N ALA A 105 2.89 3.73 6.43
CA ALA A 105 2.85 5.01 5.71
C ALA A 105 3.05 6.19 6.67
N ILE A 106 2.42 6.16 7.83
CA ILE A 106 2.56 7.18 8.86
C ILE A 106 3.98 7.19 9.42
N GLU A 107 4.51 6.03 9.74
CA GLU A 107 5.86 5.86 10.28
C GLU A 107 6.91 6.52 9.39
N HIS A 108 6.80 6.34 8.09
CA HIS A 108 7.77 6.83 7.11
C HIS A 108 7.36 8.15 6.46
N ASN A 109 6.27 8.76 6.92
CA ASN A 109 5.76 10.03 6.39
C ASN A 109 5.55 9.96 4.86
N MET A 110 4.88 8.91 4.40
CA MET A 110 4.60 8.68 2.99
C MET A 110 3.13 8.90 2.67
N ILE A 111 2.84 9.11 1.38
CA ILE A 111 1.46 9.20 0.89
C ILE A 111 1.06 7.82 0.37
N LEU A 112 -0.06 7.31 0.84
CA LEU A 112 -0.60 6.03 0.38
C LEU A 112 -1.39 6.21 -0.92
N LEU A 113 -0.99 5.46 -1.95
CA LEU A 113 -1.77 5.32 -3.18
C LEU A 113 -2.60 4.05 -3.09
N THR A 114 -3.90 4.18 -3.23
CA THR A 114 -4.83 3.06 -3.12
C THR A 114 -6.06 3.31 -3.98
N LYS A 115 -6.79 2.24 -4.28
CA LYS A 115 -8.13 2.33 -4.89
C LYS A 115 -9.24 2.18 -3.84
N ASP A 116 -8.87 1.91 -2.60
CA ASP A 116 -9.81 1.63 -1.52
C ASP A 116 -10.08 2.90 -0.69
N LYS A 117 -11.29 3.42 -0.81
CA LYS A 117 -11.72 4.63 -0.11
C LYS A 117 -11.82 4.47 1.40
N THR A 118 -11.82 3.24 1.93
CA THR A 118 -11.92 3.02 3.37
C THR A 118 -10.72 3.58 4.12
N PHE A 119 -9.57 3.73 3.47
CA PHE A 119 -8.41 4.37 4.07
C PHE A 119 -8.63 5.84 4.45
N ASN A 120 -9.60 6.51 3.82
CA ASN A 120 -9.94 7.89 4.16
C ASN A 120 -10.49 8.04 5.59
N GLN A 121 -10.90 6.96 6.23
CA GLN A 121 -11.36 6.98 7.63
C GLN A 121 -10.20 7.24 8.62
N ILE A 122 -8.97 7.04 8.19
CA ILE A 122 -7.79 7.19 9.04
C ILE A 122 -7.26 8.62 8.89
N GLU A 123 -7.56 9.46 9.87
CA GLU A 123 -7.25 10.90 9.83
C GLU A 123 -5.75 11.20 9.73
N GLU A 124 -4.92 10.37 10.38
CA GLU A 124 -3.48 10.55 10.43
C GLU A 124 -2.77 10.21 9.13
N LEU A 125 -3.48 9.52 8.22
CA LEU A 125 -2.92 9.00 6.98
C LEU A 125 -3.18 9.97 5.83
N ARG A 126 -2.14 10.22 5.03
CA ARG A 126 -2.29 10.93 3.77
C ARG A 126 -2.52 9.92 2.66
N THR A 127 -3.64 10.05 1.97
CA THR A 127 -4.03 9.13 0.88
C THR A 127 -4.31 9.87 -0.41
N ILE A 128 -4.01 9.19 -1.50
CA ILE A 128 -4.50 9.57 -2.84
C ILE A 128 -5.26 8.36 -3.36
N ILE A 129 -6.55 8.54 -3.61
CA ILE A 129 -7.41 7.49 -4.16
C ILE A 129 -7.34 7.55 -5.68
N LEU A 130 -6.95 6.45 -6.30
CA LEU A 130 -6.83 6.35 -7.75
C LEU A 130 -8.10 5.83 -8.43
#